data_a1db4d1a1ae076a374a43ef8c1d771ee
#
_entry.id   a1db4d1a1ae076a374a43ef8c1d771ee
#
_cell.length_a   1.000
_cell.length_b   1.000
_cell.length_c   1.000
_cell.angle_alpha   90.00
_cell.angle_beta   90.00
_cell.angle_gamma   90.00
#
_symmetry.space_group_name_H-M   'P 1'
#
loop_
_entity.id
_entity.type
_entity.pdbx_description
1 polymer ?
#
loop_
_entity_poly.entity_id
_entity_poly.type
_entity_poly.pdbx_seq_one_letter_code
_entity_poly.pdbx_strand_id
1 'polypeptide(L)'
;MGRIIVKNISKAFEGHIIFRNISFEISDNSKIGLVGENGIGKSTLKKVVTKNMNYDEGFINYIPSNLIIGVIDENLYSNSTFLSGGEATKKEILKILHNNYDLFILDEPTNHLDLNGVQWLEKLINSINKPMIIISHDRFFLDQVTDKTFVLSKEGLKTYKGNYSSYEKQLDLEKITNENLYHKQQQEIKALEENIRERKQWFNRAHKMAGTNDHLRALSKKHVSIMRSKEKKLSKIKENEVKRLKDNPSINLRLHNENSFKTAIRVENLSKFFDKKLLFKDVNFTINGGDKVGIIGDNGSGKTTLLNILLGTDKDFAGEIYLNKNMKISSLSQYLEVLNVDETILEYLLSTNEPENIIRLYLGSVFIKGDRVNTLIRNLSMGEKCRVIFTKIILENPDLIILDEPTNYMDILSKERVSLLLKKFTGTVLLVSHDRHLISTVCNRVLKIENNKIVNFVGNQDEIIKFFAYKNVKSKGDKLKENKDELLILQCRLSQLSGLLDNKLLEDNIKEEYEREFLTICRRISEIKDKNSKL
;
A
#
# COMPACT_ATOMS: atom_id res chain seq x y z
N MET A 1 22.31 3.23 -21.91
CA MET A 1 21.55 2.84 -20.70
C MET A 1 21.57 3.99 -19.71
N GLY A 2 20.42 4.30 -19.11
CA GLY A 2 20.27 5.50 -18.29
C GLY A 2 20.64 5.28 -16.84
N ARG A 3 21.49 6.14 -16.27
CA ARG A 3 21.86 6.13 -14.85
C ARG A 3 21.63 7.51 -14.25
N ILE A 4 21.06 7.56 -13.04
CA ILE A 4 20.88 8.80 -12.29
C ILE A 4 21.56 8.66 -10.94
N ILE A 5 22.38 9.63 -10.59
CA ILE A 5 23.05 9.72 -9.30
C ILE A 5 22.56 10.97 -8.61
N VAL A 6 21.90 10.79 -7.46
CA VAL A 6 21.36 11.87 -6.62
C VAL A 6 22.19 11.92 -5.35
N LYS A 7 22.67 13.12 -4.99
CA LYS A 7 23.46 13.31 -3.75
C LYS A 7 22.99 14.53 -2.98
N ASN A 8 22.62 14.28 -1.72
CA ASN A 8 22.28 15.27 -0.71
C ASN A 8 21.24 16.30 -1.14
N ILE A 9 20.26 15.89 -1.97
CA ILE A 9 19.19 16.80 -2.37
C ILE A 9 18.26 17.12 -1.21
N SER A 10 17.88 18.40 -1.14
CA SER A 10 16.92 18.92 -0.18
C SER A 10 15.87 19.76 -0.90
N LYS A 11 14.63 19.75 -0.40
CA LYS A 11 13.53 20.57 -0.91
C LYS A 11 12.64 21.08 0.21
N ALA A 12 12.33 22.39 0.16
CA ALA A 12 11.39 23.03 1.05
C ALA A 12 10.39 23.87 0.25
N PHE A 13 9.21 24.11 0.80
CA PHE A 13 8.22 25.08 0.31
C PHE A 13 7.84 26.01 1.46
N GLU A 14 7.95 27.32 1.25
CA GLU A 14 7.57 28.35 2.23
C GLU A 14 8.08 28.08 3.64
N GLY A 15 9.35 27.61 3.75
CA GLY A 15 9.98 27.24 5.03
C GLY A 15 9.65 25.85 5.56
N HIS A 16 8.72 25.13 4.94
CA HIS A 16 8.42 23.74 5.29
C HIS A 16 9.30 22.76 4.52
N ILE A 17 10.14 22.01 5.25
CA ILE A 17 11.02 21.01 4.65
C ILE A 17 10.18 19.80 4.23
N ILE A 18 10.23 19.47 2.95
CA ILE A 18 9.60 18.28 2.40
C ILE A 18 10.51 17.07 2.58
N PHE A 19 11.77 17.21 2.15
CA PHE A 19 12.80 16.21 2.40
C PHE A 19 14.19 16.88 2.48
N ARG A 20 15.13 16.22 3.18
CA ARG A 20 16.49 16.70 3.38
C ARG A 20 17.50 15.58 3.19
N ASN A 21 18.66 15.93 2.59
CA ASN A 21 19.82 15.05 2.43
C ASN A 21 19.52 13.70 1.76
N ILE A 22 18.65 13.69 0.74
CA ILE A 22 18.32 12.48 0.00
C ILE A 22 19.46 12.13 -0.94
N SER A 23 19.97 10.89 -0.85
CA SER A 23 21.00 10.36 -1.73
C SER A 23 20.62 8.96 -2.17
N PHE A 24 20.66 8.71 -3.48
CA PHE A 24 20.42 7.39 -4.07
C PHE A 24 21.00 7.31 -5.47
N GLU A 25 21.05 6.10 -5.97
CA GLU A 25 21.51 5.82 -7.32
C GLU A 25 20.55 4.86 -8.02
N ILE A 26 20.20 5.19 -9.25
CA ILE A 26 19.47 4.34 -10.17
C ILE A 26 20.48 3.81 -11.18
N SER A 27 20.73 2.51 -11.15
CA SER A 27 21.62 1.81 -12.08
C SER A 27 20.84 1.15 -13.20
N ASP A 28 21.54 0.74 -14.23
CA ASP A 28 20.99 0.04 -15.40
C ASP A 28 20.12 -1.16 -14.99
N ASN A 29 18.98 -1.28 -15.64
CA ASN A 29 17.98 -2.36 -15.47
C ASN A 29 17.38 -2.53 -14.07
N SER A 30 17.67 -1.64 -13.10
CA SER A 30 17.08 -1.74 -11.77
C SER A 30 15.59 -1.31 -11.76
N LYS A 31 14.75 -2.12 -11.14
CA LYS A 31 13.33 -1.82 -10.93
C LYS A 31 13.11 -1.48 -9.46
N ILE A 32 12.91 -0.21 -9.18
CA ILE A 32 12.92 0.34 -7.82
C ILE A 32 11.51 0.68 -7.41
N GLY A 33 11.02 0.07 -6.32
CA GLY A 33 9.77 0.47 -5.66
C GLY A 33 10.02 1.67 -4.75
N LEU A 34 9.34 2.81 -4.98
CA LEU A 34 9.39 3.96 -4.09
C LEU A 34 8.15 3.99 -3.21
N VAL A 35 8.34 3.74 -1.91
CA VAL A 35 7.27 3.68 -0.91
C VAL A 35 7.44 4.76 0.17
N GLY A 36 6.36 5.10 0.86
CA GLY A 36 6.33 6.08 1.94
C GLY A 36 4.91 6.58 2.20
N GLU A 37 4.70 7.26 3.32
CA GLU A 37 3.40 7.83 3.71
C GLU A 37 2.89 8.83 2.65
N ASN A 38 1.56 9.03 2.62
CA ASN A 38 0.99 10.09 1.79
C ASN A 38 1.45 11.46 2.30
N GLY A 39 1.75 12.36 1.35
CA GLY A 39 2.26 13.70 1.68
C GLY A 39 3.74 13.77 2.09
N ILE A 40 4.49 12.66 2.14
CA ILE A 40 5.92 12.64 2.50
C ILE A 40 6.85 13.24 1.44
N GLY A 41 6.33 13.54 0.24
CA GLY A 41 7.12 14.16 -0.83
C GLY A 41 7.48 13.22 -2.00
N LYS A 42 6.85 12.04 -2.15
CA LYS A 42 7.09 11.12 -3.29
C LYS A 42 6.89 11.81 -4.63
N SER A 43 5.76 12.51 -4.82
CA SER A 43 5.47 13.25 -6.06
C SER A 43 6.39 14.46 -6.26
N THR A 44 6.88 15.09 -5.17
CA THR A 44 7.88 16.16 -5.23
C THR A 44 9.23 15.59 -5.68
N LEU A 45 9.66 14.46 -5.12
CA LEU A 45 10.89 13.77 -5.52
C LEU A 45 10.82 13.36 -7.01
N LYS A 46 9.68 12.82 -7.46
CA LYS A 46 9.43 12.54 -8.89
C LYS A 46 9.64 13.78 -9.74
N LYS A 47 9.00 14.92 -9.40
CA LYS A 47 9.13 16.18 -10.16
C LYS A 47 10.56 16.70 -10.19
N VAL A 48 11.31 16.55 -9.10
CA VAL A 48 12.73 16.93 -9.05
C VAL A 48 13.58 16.03 -9.95
N VAL A 49 13.40 14.72 -9.88
CA VAL A 49 14.15 13.74 -10.71
C VAL A 49 13.82 13.90 -12.21
N THR A 50 12.59 14.30 -12.55
CA THR A 50 12.16 14.54 -13.94
C THR A 50 12.50 15.94 -14.45
N LYS A 51 13.25 16.74 -13.71
CA LYS A 51 13.60 18.15 -14.01
C LYS A 51 12.39 19.11 -14.14
N ASN A 52 11.22 18.69 -13.65
CA ASN A 52 10.00 19.52 -13.65
C ASN A 52 9.93 20.44 -12.42
N MET A 53 10.89 20.31 -11.50
CA MET A 53 10.99 21.15 -10.29
C MET A 53 12.45 21.26 -9.86
N ASN A 54 12.86 22.46 -9.44
CA ASN A 54 14.18 22.68 -8.89
C ASN A 54 14.26 22.17 -7.44
N TYR A 55 15.44 21.68 -7.05
CA TYR A 55 15.83 21.38 -5.68
C TYR A 55 16.62 22.55 -5.09
N ASP A 56 16.71 22.60 -3.75
CA ASP A 56 17.31 23.77 -3.06
C ASP A 56 18.79 23.51 -2.74
N GLU A 57 19.16 22.25 -2.45
CA GLU A 57 20.53 21.85 -2.13
C GLU A 57 20.87 20.50 -2.78
N GLY A 58 22.18 20.22 -2.92
CA GLY A 58 22.68 18.96 -3.47
C GLY A 58 22.92 19.00 -4.96
N PHE A 59 23.01 17.83 -5.60
CA PHE A 59 23.14 17.72 -7.06
C PHE A 59 22.56 16.41 -7.61
N ILE A 60 22.14 16.46 -8.86
CA ILE A 60 21.69 15.30 -9.63
C ILE A 60 22.53 15.19 -10.90
N ASN A 61 23.15 14.05 -11.10
CA ASN A 61 23.92 13.74 -12.31
C ASN A 61 23.17 12.71 -13.15
N TYR A 62 22.93 13.05 -14.41
CA TYR A 62 22.27 12.20 -15.40
C TYR A 62 23.34 11.66 -16.37
N ILE A 63 23.34 10.35 -16.59
CA ILE A 63 24.27 9.66 -17.49
C ILE A 63 23.45 8.83 -18.49
N PRO A 64 23.44 9.19 -19.78
CA PRO A 64 24.04 10.39 -20.39
C PRO A 64 23.37 11.69 -19.94
N SER A 65 24.02 12.84 -20.19
CA SER A 65 23.51 14.16 -19.77
C SER A 65 22.17 14.54 -20.42
N ASN A 66 21.89 14.01 -21.60
CA ASN A 66 20.65 14.14 -22.37
C ASN A 66 19.64 13.00 -22.09
N LEU A 67 19.75 12.30 -20.97
CA LEU A 67 18.87 11.20 -20.58
C LEU A 67 17.40 11.61 -20.65
N ILE A 68 16.58 10.82 -21.36
CA ILE A 68 15.15 11.05 -21.58
C ILE A 68 14.35 10.13 -20.65
N ILE A 69 13.44 10.74 -19.84
CA ILE A 69 12.64 10.03 -18.85
C ILE A 69 11.19 9.95 -19.34
N GLY A 70 10.67 8.72 -19.45
CA GLY A 70 9.25 8.46 -19.68
C GLY A 70 8.51 8.46 -18.34
N VAL A 71 7.42 9.26 -18.25
CA VAL A 71 6.64 9.39 -17.02
C VAL A 71 5.21 8.95 -17.27
N ILE A 72 4.71 8.04 -16.44
CA ILE A 72 3.30 7.68 -16.33
C ILE A 72 2.78 8.31 -15.05
N ASP A 73 1.93 9.33 -15.18
CA ASP A 73 1.32 10.06 -14.07
C ASP A 73 -0.08 9.55 -13.75
N GLU A 74 -0.47 9.61 -12.48
CA GLU A 74 -1.81 9.30 -12.01
C GLU A 74 -2.90 10.09 -12.75
N ASN A 75 -2.63 11.34 -13.15
CA ASN A 75 -3.58 12.22 -13.82
C ASN A 75 -3.80 11.93 -15.32
N LEU A 76 -2.99 11.08 -15.94
CA LEU A 76 -3.14 10.74 -17.36
C LEU A 76 -4.44 10.01 -17.69
N TYR A 77 -5.10 9.46 -16.66
CA TYR A 77 -6.29 8.60 -16.81
C TYR A 77 -7.62 9.37 -16.80
N SER A 78 -7.62 10.66 -16.42
CA SER A 78 -8.84 11.46 -16.21
C SER A 78 -9.50 11.99 -17.49
N ASN A 79 -8.83 11.94 -18.63
CA ASN A 79 -9.26 12.64 -19.86
C ASN A 79 -9.92 11.76 -20.94
N SER A 80 -10.14 10.46 -20.70
CA SER A 80 -10.71 9.56 -21.72
C SER A 80 -12.20 9.30 -21.48
N THR A 81 -13.05 9.99 -22.21
CA THR A 81 -14.53 9.95 -22.07
C THR A 81 -15.25 8.77 -22.73
N PHE A 82 -14.57 7.89 -23.51
CA PHE A 82 -15.22 6.88 -24.35
C PHE A 82 -14.81 5.42 -24.14
N LEU A 83 -13.86 5.12 -23.25
CA LEU A 83 -13.39 3.75 -22.98
C LEU A 83 -13.61 3.38 -21.52
N SER A 84 -13.78 2.07 -21.23
CA SER A 84 -13.70 1.61 -19.84
C SER A 84 -12.36 2.05 -19.24
N GLY A 85 -12.35 2.60 -18.02
CA GLY A 85 -11.14 3.19 -17.40
C GLY A 85 -9.90 2.30 -17.56
N GLY A 86 -10.03 0.98 -17.40
CA GLY A 86 -8.90 0.04 -17.51
C GLY A 86 -8.33 -0.13 -18.93
N GLU A 87 -9.15 -0.03 -19.98
CA GLU A 87 -8.65 -0.13 -21.38
C GLU A 87 -7.93 1.16 -21.80
N ALA A 88 -8.45 2.31 -21.36
CA ALA A 88 -7.78 3.59 -21.59
C ALA A 88 -6.40 3.62 -20.92
N THR A 89 -6.32 3.18 -19.67
CA THR A 89 -5.08 3.05 -18.91
C THR A 89 -4.06 2.15 -19.63
N LYS A 90 -4.46 0.97 -20.09
CA LYS A 90 -3.58 0.06 -20.83
C LYS A 90 -3.01 0.71 -22.10
N LYS A 91 -3.84 1.42 -22.88
CA LYS A 91 -3.40 2.12 -24.10
C LYS A 91 -2.38 3.21 -23.82
N GLU A 92 -2.60 4.03 -22.81
CA GLU A 92 -1.66 5.10 -22.43
C GLU A 92 -0.34 4.54 -21.89
N ILE A 93 -0.38 3.50 -21.06
CA ILE A 93 0.82 2.81 -20.59
C ILE A 93 1.63 2.28 -21.78
N LEU A 94 0.97 1.60 -22.73
CA LEU A 94 1.64 1.08 -23.92
C LEU A 94 2.24 2.20 -24.76
N LYS A 95 1.53 3.30 -24.98
CA LYS A 95 2.01 4.44 -25.74
C LYS A 95 3.31 5.02 -25.17
N ILE A 96 3.40 5.13 -23.84
CA ILE A 96 4.60 5.64 -23.18
C ILE A 96 5.72 4.60 -23.23
N LEU A 97 5.43 3.33 -22.94
CA LEU A 97 6.44 2.27 -22.93
C LEU A 97 6.97 1.90 -24.33
N HIS A 98 6.24 2.21 -25.39
CA HIS A 98 6.73 2.04 -26.78
C HIS A 98 7.76 3.08 -27.20
N ASN A 99 7.79 4.24 -26.55
CA ASN A 99 8.75 5.29 -26.84
C ASN A 99 10.15 4.91 -26.35
N ASN A 100 11.18 5.40 -27.03
CA ASN A 100 12.57 5.09 -26.70
C ASN A 100 13.08 6.00 -25.57
N TYR A 101 12.57 5.80 -24.35
CA TYR A 101 13.05 6.45 -23.13
C TYR A 101 14.20 5.66 -22.51
N ASP A 102 15.12 6.36 -21.82
CA ASP A 102 16.26 5.74 -21.13
C ASP A 102 15.89 5.21 -19.74
N LEU A 103 14.88 5.83 -19.09
CA LEU A 103 14.38 5.48 -17.76
C LEU A 103 12.87 5.75 -17.71
N PHE A 104 12.15 4.95 -16.93
CA PHE A 104 10.72 5.14 -16.70
C PHE A 104 10.43 5.47 -15.24
N ILE A 105 9.44 6.35 -15.02
CA ILE A 105 8.84 6.60 -13.71
C ILE A 105 7.35 6.34 -13.83
N LEU A 106 6.86 5.36 -13.05
CA LEU A 106 5.47 4.93 -13.03
C LEU A 106 4.85 5.36 -11.70
N ASP A 107 3.88 6.27 -11.73
CA ASP A 107 3.19 6.77 -10.53
C ASP A 107 1.79 6.19 -10.47
N GLU A 108 1.55 5.30 -9.49
CA GLU A 108 0.32 4.54 -9.28
C GLU A 108 -0.22 3.87 -10.56
N PRO A 109 0.59 3.07 -11.29
CA PRO A 109 0.20 2.51 -12.58
C PRO A 109 -0.87 1.41 -12.46
N THR A 110 -1.15 0.93 -11.26
CA THR A 110 -2.19 -0.07 -10.96
C THR A 110 -3.58 0.53 -10.77
N ASN A 111 -3.69 1.86 -10.59
CA ASN A 111 -4.97 2.52 -10.42
C ASN A 111 -5.86 2.30 -11.65
N HIS A 112 -7.14 2.05 -11.42
CA HIS A 112 -8.16 1.77 -12.43
C HIS A 112 -7.97 0.46 -13.23
N LEU A 113 -6.93 -0.34 -12.93
CA LEU A 113 -6.76 -1.67 -13.51
C LEU A 113 -7.48 -2.72 -12.67
N ASP A 114 -8.16 -3.65 -13.33
CA ASP A 114 -8.67 -4.85 -12.69
C ASP A 114 -7.53 -5.88 -12.48
N LEU A 115 -7.82 -6.98 -11.79
CA LEU A 115 -6.82 -8.00 -11.47
C LEU A 115 -6.09 -8.53 -12.72
N ASN A 116 -6.79 -8.71 -13.84
CA ASN A 116 -6.19 -9.15 -15.09
C ASN A 116 -5.30 -8.05 -15.70
N GLY A 117 -5.72 -6.78 -15.57
CA GLY A 117 -4.95 -5.62 -15.99
C GLY A 117 -3.64 -5.46 -15.20
N VAL A 118 -3.69 -5.68 -13.88
CA VAL A 118 -2.49 -5.66 -13.04
C VAL A 118 -1.52 -6.78 -13.42
N GLN A 119 -2.01 -8.02 -13.61
CA GLN A 119 -1.17 -9.15 -14.05
C GLN A 119 -0.56 -8.92 -15.44
N TRP A 120 -1.31 -8.30 -16.35
CA TRP A 120 -0.78 -7.89 -17.65
C TRP A 120 0.36 -6.87 -17.48
N LEU A 121 0.18 -5.86 -16.61
CA LEU A 121 1.19 -4.84 -16.34
C LEU A 121 2.45 -5.45 -15.69
N GLU A 122 2.30 -6.40 -14.75
CA GLU A 122 3.40 -7.14 -14.15
C GLU A 122 4.27 -7.84 -15.23
N LYS A 123 3.64 -8.53 -16.16
CA LYS A 123 4.32 -9.21 -17.28
C LYS A 123 5.02 -8.21 -18.20
N LEU A 124 4.35 -7.10 -18.53
CA LEU A 124 4.88 -6.06 -19.40
C LEU A 124 6.13 -5.41 -18.77
N ILE A 125 6.06 -4.97 -17.52
CA ILE A 125 7.21 -4.38 -16.81
C ILE A 125 8.38 -5.37 -16.74
N ASN A 126 8.10 -6.65 -16.45
CA ASN A 126 9.14 -7.67 -16.37
C ASN A 126 9.81 -7.97 -17.71
N SER A 127 9.12 -7.73 -18.83
CA SER A 127 9.71 -7.89 -20.18
C SER A 127 10.61 -6.73 -20.60
N ILE A 128 10.56 -5.59 -19.89
CA ILE A 128 11.31 -4.38 -20.24
C ILE A 128 12.63 -4.36 -19.46
N ASN A 129 13.77 -4.36 -20.17
CA ASN A 129 15.12 -4.28 -19.59
C ASN A 129 15.61 -2.82 -19.58
N LYS A 130 14.91 -1.95 -18.83
CA LYS A 130 15.31 -0.56 -18.61
C LYS A 130 15.09 -0.19 -17.13
N PRO A 131 15.86 0.78 -16.59
CA PRO A 131 15.68 1.22 -15.23
C PRO A 131 14.30 1.86 -15.02
N MET A 132 13.67 1.53 -13.89
CA MET A 132 12.35 2.03 -13.54
C MET A 132 12.27 2.46 -12.09
N ILE A 133 11.57 3.57 -11.82
CA ILE A 133 11.05 3.90 -10.49
C ILE A 133 9.54 3.67 -10.52
N ILE A 134 9.05 2.86 -9.61
CA ILE A 134 7.65 2.49 -9.50
C ILE A 134 7.12 2.98 -8.15
N ILE A 135 6.22 3.94 -8.18
CA ILE A 135 5.49 4.42 -7.00
C ILE A 135 4.17 3.67 -7.01
N SER A 136 3.91 2.85 -6.02
CA SER A 136 2.63 2.13 -5.91
C SER A 136 2.28 1.81 -4.46
N HIS A 137 0.99 1.74 -4.19
CA HIS A 137 0.40 1.28 -2.95
C HIS A 137 -0.13 -0.16 -3.02
N ASP A 138 0.17 -0.88 -4.10
CA ASP A 138 -0.10 -2.32 -4.25
C ASP A 138 1.16 -3.14 -3.92
N ARG A 139 1.15 -3.80 -2.74
CA ARG A 139 2.27 -4.62 -2.24
C ARG A 139 2.56 -5.82 -3.14
N PHE A 140 1.52 -6.53 -3.58
CA PHE A 140 1.68 -7.70 -4.46
C PHE A 140 2.30 -7.32 -5.79
N PHE A 141 1.86 -6.19 -6.35
CA PHE A 141 2.45 -5.65 -7.57
C PHE A 141 3.94 -5.32 -7.40
N LEU A 142 4.29 -4.58 -6.34
CA LEU A 142 5.69 -4.25 -6.04
C LEU A 142 6.53 -5.51 -5.85
N ASP A 143 6.00 -6.55 -5.19
CA ASP A 143 6.71 -7.82 -5.00
C ASP A 143 7.03 -8.54 -6.32
N GLN A 144 6.19 -8.40 -7.33
CA GLN A 144 6.37 -9.07 -8.63
C GLN A 144 7.30 -8.32 -9.57
N VAL A 145 7.45 -7.00 -9.40
CA VAL A 145 8.12 -6.15 -10.40
C VAL A 145 9.37 -5.44 -9.89
N THR A 146 9.65 -5.40 -8.58
CA THR A 146 10.79 -4.64 -8.03
C THR A 146 11.90 -5.54 -7.50
N ASP A 147 13.14 -5.08 -7.66
CA ASP A 147 14.36 -5.71 -7.15
C ASP A 147 15.03 -4.92 -6.02
N LYS A 148 14.60 -3.66 -5.81
CA LYS A 148 15.03 -2.77 -4.73
C LYS A 148 13.83 -1.97 -4.23
N THR A 149 13.87 -1.61 -2.95
CA THR A 149 12.82 -0.78 -2.33
C THR A 149 13.46 0.47 -1.71
N PHE A 150 13.00 1.65 -2.17
CA PHE A 150 13.33 2.94 -1.60
C PHE A 150 12.21 3.38 -0.67
N VAL A 151 12.55 3.65 0.58
CA VAL A 151 11.60 4.10 1.60
C VAL A 151 11.86 5.56 1.92
N LEU A 152 10.93 6.42 1.50
CA LEU A 152 10.98 7.84 1.80
C LEU A 152 10.29 8.11 3.14
N SER A 153 11.02 8.75 4.07
CA SER A 153 10.55 9.13 5.38
C SER A 153 10.94 10.57 5.70
N LYS A 154 10.46 11.11 6.83
CA LYS A 154 10.87 12.44 7.32
C LYS A 154 12.37 12.53 7.63
N GLU A 155 13.01 11.40 7.92
CA GLU A 155 14.43 11.29 8.24
C GLU A 155 15.32 11.20 6.98
N GLY A 156 14.72 11.04 5.80
CA GLY A 156 15.39 10.87 4.52
C GLY A 156 14.96 9.63 3.76
N LEU A 157 15.80 9.16 2.84
CA LEU A 157 15.54 8.00 2.02
C LEU A 157 16.45 6.83 2.44
N LYS A 158 15.84 5.69 2.76
CA LYS A 158 16.56 4.43 3.01
C LYS A 158 16.39 3.49 1.83
N THR A 159 17.44 2.78 1.48
CA THR A 159 17.45 1.77 0.40
C THR A 159 17.54 0.38 0.99
N TYR A 160 16.60 -0.49 0.58
CA TYR A 160 16.57 -1.90 0.93
C TYR A 160 16.77 -2.75 -0.32
N LYS A 161 17.55 -3.83 -0.19
CA LYS A 161 17.72 -4.82 -1.27
C LYS A 161 16.53 -5.77 -1.27
N GLY A 162 16.04 -6.07 -2.46
CA GLY A 162 14.90 -6.96 -2.66
C GLY A 162 13.58 -6.20 -2.81
N ASN A 163 12.52 -6.96 -3.02
CA ASN A 163 11.16 -6.49 -3.21
C ASN A 163 10.53 -5.99 -1.89
N TYR A 164 9.26 -5.60 -1.96
CA TYR A 164 8.53 -5.05 -0.81
C TYR A 164 8.47 -6.02 0.38
N SER A 165 8.18 -7.30 0.16
CA SER A 165 8.17 -8.33 1.22
C SER A 165 9.54 -8.53 1.88
N SER A 166 10.63 -8.40 1.11
CA SER A 166 11.99 -8.45 1.64
C SER A 166 12.28 -7.23 2.53
N TYR A 167 11.81 -6.06 2.13
CA TYR A 167 11.86 -4.84 2.94
C TYR A 167 11.09 -5.00 4.26
N GLU A 168 9.85 -5.49 4.22
CA GLU A 168 9.04 -5.71 5.44
C GLU A 168 9.77 -6.61 6.45
N LYS A 169 10.33 -7.73 5.99
CA LYS A 169 11.12 -8.63 6.83
C LYS A 169 12.34 -7.95 7.44
N GLN A 170 13.07 -7.14 6.66
CA GLN A 170 14.22 -6.39 7.16
C GLN A 170 13.79 -5.33 8.19
N LEU A 171 12.69 -4.63 7.94
CA LEU A 171 12.13 -3.65 8.87
C LEU A 171 11.72 -4.28 10.20
N ASP A 172 11.10 -5.47 10.18
CA ASP A 172 10.71 -6.18 11.38
C ASP A 172 11.93 -6.66 12.18
N LEU A 173 12.98 -7.12 11.52
CA LEU A 173 14.26 -7.43 12.16
C LEU A 173 14.92 -6.19 12.77
N GLU A 174 14.90 -5.05 12.06
CA GLU A 174 15.38 -3.76 12.59
C GLU A 174 14.60 -3.35 13.85
N LYS A 175 13.27 -3.50 13.86
CA LYS A 175 12.42 -3.20 15.02
C LYS A 175 12.77 -4.10 16.22
N ILE A 176 12.84 -5.41 16.04
CA ILE A 176 13.19 -6.37 17.09
C ILE A 176 14.59 -6.06 17.66
N THR A 177 15.55 -5.78 16.76
CA THR A 177 16.93 -5.44 17.18
C THR A 177 16.95 -4.14 17.97
N ASN A 178 16.24 -3.12 17.52
CA ASN A 178 16.13 -1.83 18.20
C ASN A 178 15.46 -1.97 19.59
N GLU A 179 14.40 -2.78 19.68
CA GLU A 179 13.71 -3.04 20.94
C GLU A 179 14.59 -3.79 21.93
N ASN A 180 15.34 -4.80 21.50
CA ASN A 180 16.32 -5.50 22.30
C ASN A 180 17.44 -4.57 22.80
N LEU A 181 17.95 -3.71 21.94
CA LEU A 181 18.96 -2.69 22.29
C LEU A 181 18.40 -1.68 23.32
N TYR A 182 17.18 -1.21 23.12
CA TYR A 182 16.50 -0.32 24.05
C TYR A 182 16.34 -0.98 25.42
N HIS A 183 15.82 -2.21 25.49
CA HIS A 183 15.67 -2.92 26.76
C HIS A 183 17.00 -3.16 27.48
N LYS A 184 18.05 -3.55 26.75
CA LYS A 184 19.39 -3.72 27.30
C LYS A 184 19.95 -2.42 27.86
N GLN A 185 19.78 -1.32 27.13
CA GLN A 185 20.22 0.01 27.55
C GLN A 185 19.45 0.50 28.79
N GLN A 186 18.13 0.29 28.84
CA GLN A 186 17.32 0.63 30.01
C GLN A 186 17.71 -0.18 31.27
N GLN A 187 18.05 -1.46 31.11
CA GLN A 187 18.57 -2.28 32.20
C GLN A 187 19.93 -1.75 32.71
N GLU A 188 20.83 -1.37 31.79
CA GLU A 188 22.12 -0.79 32.15
C GLU A 188 21.97 0.56 32.87
N ILE A 189 21.06 1.43 32.40
CA ILE A 189 20.73 2.72 33.04
C ILE A 189 20.23 2.47 34.47
N LYS A 190 19.25 1.58 34.67
CA LYS A 190 18.72 1.25 36.00
C LYS A 190 19.79 0.71 36.93
N ALA A 191 20.63 -0.21 36.50
CA ALA A 191 21.70 -0.78 37.27
C ALA A 191 22.75 0.28 37.68
N LEU A 192 23.07 1.22 36.78
CA LEU A 192 23.98 2.36 37.10
C LEU A 192 23.34 3.32 38.09
N GLU A 193 22.05 3.67 37.91
CA GLU A 193 21.34 4.56 38.83
C GLU A 193 21.23 3.97 40.24
N GLU A 194 20.91 2.67 40.36
CA GLU A 194 20.88 1.96 41.65
C GLU A 194 22.26 1.96 42.32
N ASN A 195 23.31 1.60 41.59
CA ASN A 195 24.67 1.62 42.08
C ASN A 195 25.11 3.03 42.55
N ILE A 196 24.75 4.09 41.83
CA ILE A 196 25.05 5.49 42.21
C ILE A 196 24.28 5.83 43.49
N ARG A 197 22.99 5.43 43.57
CA ARG A 197 22.14 5.68 44.76
C ARG A 197 22.68 4.99 46.01
N GLU A 198 23.04 3.71 45.91
CA GLU A 198 23.64 2.96 47.04
C GLU A 198 24.95 3.58 47.51
N ARG A 199 25.83 3.94 46.56
CA ARG A 199 27.11 4.58 46.91
C ARG A 199 26.94 5.96 47.55
N LYS A 200 25.95 6.74 47.09
CA LYS A 200 25.58 8.02 47.66
C LYS A 200 25.05 7.89 49.10
N GLN A 201 24.21 6.87 49.35
CA GLN A 201 23.71 6.55 50.69
C GLN A 201 24.83 6.09 51.61
N TRP A 202 25.72 5.21 51.12
CA TRP A 202 26.88 4.76 51.87
C TRP A 202 27.81 5.94 52.19
N PHE A 203 28.12 6.79 51.21
CA PHE A 203 28.95 8.00 51.41
C PHE A 203 28.35 8.91 52.50
N ASN A 204 27.06 9.19 52.45
CA ASN A 204 26.41 10.04 53.44
C ASN A 204 26.45 9.44 54.84
N ARG A 205 26.31 8.11 55.00
CA ARG A 205 26.46 7.41 56.30
C ARG A 205 27.92 7.45 56.77
N ALA A 206 28.86 7.08 55.91
CA ALA A 206 30.29 7.07 56.23
C ALA A 206 30.80 8.47 56.58
N HIS A 207 30.34 9.52 55.89
CA HIS A 207 30.73 10.91 56.15
C HIS A 207 30.20 11.40 57.49
N LYS A 208 29.00 11.00 57.90
CA LYS A 208 28.46 11.30 59.25
C LYS A 208 29.21 10.58 60.36
N MET A 209 29.72 9.36 60.10
CA MET A 209 30.46 8.58 61.09
C MET A 209 31.97 8.84 61.16
N ALA A 210 32.54 9.48 60.11
CA ALA A 210 33.99 9.62 59.97
C ALA A 210 34.64 10.54 61.00
N GLY A 211 33.93 11.52 61.58
CA GLY A 211 34.48 12.46 62.53
C GLY A 211 35.91 12.90 62.15
N THR A 212 36.94 12.58 62.99
CA THR A 212 38.37 12.85 62.76
C THR A 212 39.13 11.64 62.16
N ASN A 213 38.47 10.55 61.79
CA ASN A 213 39.14 9.32 61.31
C ASN A 213 39.57 9.45 59.82
N ASP A 214 40.89 9.60 59.60
CA ASP A 214 41.49 9.84 58.28
C ASP A 214 41.35 8.64 57.33
N HIS A 215 41.32 7.41 57.83
CA HIS A 215 41.11 6.22 57.01
C HIS A 215 39.70 6.16 56.39
N LEU A 216 38.67 6.52 57.16
CA LEU A 216 37.29 6.61 56.64
C LEU A 216 37.12 7.77 55.65
N ARG A 217 37.85 8.88 55.84
CA ARG A 217 37.89 10.00 54.88
C ARG A 217 38.54 9.61 53.55
N ALA A 218 39.63 8.83 53.56
CA ALA A 218 40.29 8.33 52.37
C ALA A 218 39.40 7.38 51.57
N LEU A 219 38.71 6.45 52.24
CA LEU A 219 37.72 5.55 51.63
C LEU A 219 36.56 6.33 51.01
N SER A 220 36.05 7.35 51.69
CA SER A 220 34.95 8.16 51.15
C SER A 220 35.36 8.92 49.87
N LYS A 221 36.60 9.46 49.79
CA LYS A 221 37.13 10.07 48.54
C LYS A 221 37.20 9.09 47.39
N LYS A 222 37.63 7.83 47.61
CA LYS A 222 37.64 6.77 46.58
C LYS A 222 36.24 6.45 46.08
N HIS A 223 35.24 6.37 46.95
CA HIS A 223 33.84 6.14 46.57
C HIS A 223 33.26 7.30 45.75
N VAL A 224 33.58 8.55 46.06
CA VAL A 224 33.18 9.72 45.28
C VAL A 224 33.78 9.69 43.85
N SER A 225 35.05 9.31 43.72
CA SER A 225 35.70 9.19 42.41
C SER A 225 35.00 8.13 41.51
N ILE A 226 34.69 6.97 42.10
CA ILE A 226 33.97 5.89 41.39
C ILE A 226 32.53 6.33 41.03
N MET A 227 31.87 7.05 41.94
CA MET A 227 30.51 7.57 41.67
C MET A 227 30.52 8.56 40.48
N ARG A 228 31.46 9.52 40.48
CA ARG A 228 31.62 10.49 39.36
C ARG A 228 31.92 9.80 38.02
N SER A 229 32.72 8.72 38.03
CA SER A 229 32.99 7.93 36.83
C SER A 229 31.71 7.25 36.31
N LYS A 230 30.88 6.69 37.21
CA LYS A 230 29.59 6.08 36.85
C LYS A 230 28.56 7.11 36.39
N GLU A 231 28.52 8.29 37.01
CA GLU A 231 27.68 9.42 36.55
C GLU A 231 28.05 9.87 35.15
N LYS A 232 29.37 9.99 34.85
CA LYS A 232 29.83 10.28 33.47
C LYS A 232 29.46 9.18 32.48
N LYS A 233 29.49 7.90 32.90
CA LYS A 233 29.05 6.80 32.04
C LYS A 233 27.55 6.87 31.79
N LEU A 234 26.76 7.15 32.85
CA LEU A 234 25.31 7.30 32.74
C LEU A 234 24.90 8.46 31.82
N SER A 235 25.58 9.64 31.95
CA SER A 235 25.30 10.78 31.07
C SER A 235 25.56 10.44 29.59
N LYS A 236 26.68 9.77 29.27
CA LYS A 236 27.00 9.33 27.91
C LYS A 236 25.99 8.34 27.36
N ILE A 237 25.48 7.40 28.19
CA ILE A 237 24.47 6.45 27.76
C ILE A 237 23.15 7.18 27.50
N LYS A 238 22.74 8.14 28.35
CA LYS A 238 21.53 8.96 28.16
C LYS A 238 21.62 9.90 26.97
N GLU A 239 22.81 10.46 26.67
CA GLU A 239 23.03 11.25 25.44
C GLU A 239 22.83 10.42 24.15
N ASN A 240 23.21 9.13 24.18
CA ASN A 240 23.08 8.19 23.08
C ASN A 240 21.92 7.22 23.32
N GLU A 241 20.85 7.67 23.98
CA GLU A 241 19.70 6.82 24.27
C GLU A 241 19.00 6.35 22.98
N VAL A 242 18.88 5.03 22.83
CA VAL A 242 18.13 4.42 21.73
C VAL A 242 16.66 4.78 21.91
N LYS A 243 16.10 5.52 20.97
CA LYS A 243 14.68 5.85 20.99
C LYS A 243 13.88 4.58 20.74
N ARG A 244 12.96 4.26 21.65
CA ARG A 244 12.00 3.20 21.41
C ARG A 244 11.19 3.56 20.17
N LEU A 245 11.20 2.67 19.17
CA LEU A 245 10.27 2.75 18.06
C LEU A 245 8.87 2.53 18.66
N LYS A 246 8.04 3.56 18.63
CA LYS A 246 6.68 3.46 19.18
C LYS A 246 5.91 2.47 18.34
N ASP A 247 5.51 1.36 18.96
CA ASP A 247 4.50 0.50 18.37
C ASP A 247 3.25 1.33 18.12
N ASN A 248 2.68 1.15 16.95
CA ASN A 248 1.36 1.67 16.69
C ASN A 248 0.40 1.03 17.71
N PRO A 249 -0.42 1.81 18.42
CA PRO A 249 -1.26 1.29 19.49
C PRO A 249 -2.04 0.07 19.01
N SER A 250 -1.95 -1.02 19.78
CA SER A 250 -2.75 -2.20 19.53
C SER A 250 -4.22 -1.81 19.65
N ILE A 251 -4.97 -2.01 18.57
CA ILE A 251 -6.39 -1.65 18.52
C ILE A 251 -7.15 -2.74 19.30
N ASN A 252 -7.35 -2.53 20.59
CA ASN A 252 -8.29 -3.31 21.38
C ASN A 252 -9.69 -2.70 21.22
N LEU A 253 -10.29 -2.96 20.06
CA LEU A 253 -11.66 -2.56 19.79
C LEU A 253 -12.60 -3.52 20.49
N ARG A 254 -13.47 -3.00 21.34
CA ARG A 254 -14.64 -3.73 21.84
C ARG A 254 -15.70 -3.68 20.73
N LEU A 255 -15.58 -4.57 19.77
CA LEU A 255 -16.60 -4.78 18.74
C LEU A 255 -17.54 -5.85 19.27
N HIS A 256 -18.57 -5.46 20.02
CA HIS A 256 -19.62 -6.34 20.50
C HIS A 256 -20.75 -6.35 19.49
N ASN A 257 -20.92 -7.45 18.76
CA ASN A 257 -22.21 -7.83 18.18
C ASN A 257 -22.64 -9.14 18.84
N GLU A 258 -23.60 -9.06 19.75
CA GLU A 258 -24.26 -10.23 20.35
C GLU A 258 -25.25 -10.89 19.36
N ASN A 259 -25.62 -10.24 18.27
CA ASN A 259 -26.59 -10.71 17.30
C ASN A 259 -25.92 -11.43 16.13
N SER A 260 -25.64 -12.72 16.28
CA SER A 260 -25.26 -13.55 15.14
C SER A 260 -26.51 -14.00 14.37
N PHE A 261 -26.87 -13.30 13.31
CA PHE A 261 -27.92 -13.77 12.39
C PHE A 261 -27.42 -15.01 11.65
N LYS A 262 -28.24 -16.08 11.59
CA LYS A 262 -27.88 -17.31 10.87
C LYS A 262 -27.68 -17.02 9.37
N THR A 263 -28.55 -16.22 8.77
CA THR A 263 -28.48 -15.80 7.36
C THR A 263 -28.59 -14.28 7.29
N ALA A 264 -27.62 -13.64 6.67
CA ALA A 264 -27.58 -12.20 6.41
C ALA A 264 -28.24 -11.87 5.07
N ILE A 265 -27.79 -12.53 3.99
CA ILE A 265 -28.27 -12.30 2.63
C ILE A 265 -28.46 -13.66 1.95
N ARG A 266 -29.56 -13.83 1.22
CA ARG A 266 -29.82 -14.98 0.35
C ARG A 266 -30.29 -14.48 -1.00
N VAL A 267 -29.66 -14.99 -2.04
CA VAL A 267 -29.92 -14.64 -3.43
C VAL A 267 -30.32 -15.91 -4.18
N GLU A 268 -31.46 -15.88 -4.87
CA GLU A 268 -31.98 -16.99 -5.63
C GLU A 268 -32.31 -16.57 -7.08
N ASN A 269 -31.75 -17.29 -8.04
CA ASN A 269 -31.98 -17.15 -9.49
C ASN A 269 -31.80 -15.71 -10.01
N LEU A 270 -30.84 -14.96 -9.40
CA LEU A 270 -30.60 -13.58 -9.77
C LEU A 270 -30.09 -13.48 -11.20
N SER A 271 -30.81 -12.72 -12.02
CA SER A 271 -30.40 -12.37 -13.38
C SER A 271 -30.55 -10.86 -13.58
N LYS A 272 -29.53 -10.24 -14.15
CA LYS A 272 -29.50 -8.80 -14.43
C LYS A 272 -28.99 -8.50 -15.82
N PHE A 273 -29.70 -7.64 -16.51
CA PHE A 273 -29.28 -7.01 -17.76
C PHE A 273 -28.97 -5.52 -17.47
N PHE A 274 -27.99 -5.02 -18.16
CA PHE A 274 -27.74 -3.59 -18.24
C PHE A 274 -27.83 -3.18 -19.71
N ASP A 275 -28.84 -2.43 -20.07
CA ASP A 275 -29.31 -2.24 -21.44
C ASP A 275 -29.55 -3.61 -22.13
N LYS A 276 -28.71 -3.95 -23.13
CA LYS A 276 -28.75 -5.22 -23.85
C LYS A 276 -27.68 -6.22 -23.40
N LYS A 277 -26.81 -5.83 -22.44
CA LYS A 277 -25.71 -6.68 -21.97
C LYS A 277 -26.13 -7.47 -20.75
N LEU A 278 -26.04 -8.79 -20.83
CA LEU A 278 -26.25 -9.69 -19.70
C LEU A 278 -25.07 -9.54 -18.72
N LEU A 279 -25.34 -9.19 -17.45
CA LEU A 279 -24.34 -9.12 -16.38
C LEU A 279 -24.27 -10.43 -15.60
N PHE A 280 -25.41 -10.92 -15.11
CA PHE A 280 -25.51 -12.18 -14.38
C PHE A 280 -26.70 -13.00 -14.90
N LYS A 281 -26.56 -14.33 -14.80
CA LYS A 281 -27.63 -15.29 -15.15
C LYS A 281 -27.73 -16.38 -14.10
N ASP A 282 -28.93 -16.55 -13.55
CA ASP A 282 -29.30 -17.63 -12.63
C ASP A 282 -28.34 -17.81 -11.45
N VAL A 283 -27.96 -16.69 -10.84
CA VAL A 283 -26.96 -16.65 -9.74
C VAL A 283 -27.64 -16.99 -8.43
N ASN A 284 -27.02 -17.92 -7.68
CA ASN A 284 -27.48 -18.35 -6.37
C ASN A 284 -26.33 -18.34 -5.38
N PHE A 285 -26.52 -17.66 -4.23
CA PHE A 285 -25.60 -17.72 -3.10
C PHE A 285 -26.27 -17.27 -1.80
N THR A 286 -25.67 -17.69 -0.68
CA THR A 286 -26.11 -17.28 0.67
C THR A 286 -24.92 -16.75 1.44
N ILE A 287 -25.07 -15.64 2.13
CA ILE A 287 -24.09 -15.04 3.03
C ILE A 287 -24.65 -15.17 4.44
N ASN A 288 -23.88 -15.80 5.33
CA ASN A 288 -24.26 -15.97 6.72
C ASN A 288 -23.78 -14.81 7.59
N GLY A 289 -24.36 -14.66 8.77
CA GLY A 289 -23.89 -13.69 9.77
C GLY A 289 -22.44 -13.97 10.15
N GLY A 290 -21.60 -12.94 10.15
CA GLY A 290 -20.17 -13.04 10.42
C GLY A 290 -19.29 -13.45 9.24
N ASP A 291 -19.87 -13.77 8.07
CA ASP A 291 -19.08 -14.02 6.85
C ASP A 291 -18.37 -12.74 6.39
N LYS A 292 -17.12 -12.89 5.96
CA LYS A 292 -16.34 -11.82 5.33
C LYS A 292 -16.09 -12.16 3.87
N VAL A 293 -16.88 -11.54 3.00
CA VAL A 293 -17.02 -11.91 1.59
C VAL A 293 -16.37 -10.86 0.71
N GLY A 294 -15.35 -11.27 -0.06
CA GLY A 294 -14.75 -10.46 -1.11
C GLY A 294 -15.47 -10.67 -2.45
N ILE A 295 -15.82 -9.62 -3.14
CA ILE A 295 -16.37 -9.66 -4.50
C ILE A 295 -15.28 -9.19 -5.47
N ILE A 296 -14.93 -10.03 -6.43
CA ILE A 296 -13.92 -9.74 -7.44
C ILE A 296 -14.47 -10.01 -8.85
N GLY A 297 -13.85 -9.38 -9.83
CA GLY A 297 -14.22 -9.55 -11.25
C GLY A 297 -13.64 -8.43 -12.10
N ASP A 298 -13.66 -8.61 -13.41
CA ASP A 298 -13.17 -7.61 -14.37
C ASP A 298 -13.94 -6.28 -14.25
N ASN A 299 -13.35 -5.20 -14.76
CA ASN A 299 -14.05 -3.92 -14.84
C ASN A 299 -15.28 -4.05 -15.74
N GLY A 300 -16.41 -3.51 -15.29
CA GLY A 300 -17.70 -3.65 -15.99
C GLY A 300 -18.35 -5.05 -15.90
N SER A 301 -17.87 -5.93 -15.00
CA SER A 301 -18.51 -7.24 -14.73
C SER A 301 -19.78 -7.14 -13.90
N GLY A 302 -20.09 -5.96 -13.33
CA GLY A 302 -21.30 -5.74 -12.55
C GLY A 302 -21.11 -5.80 -11.02
N LYS A 303 -19.88 -5.64 -10.50
CA LYS A 303 -19.61 -5.64 -9.05
C LYS A 303 -20.45 -4.60 -8.30
N THR A 304 -20.36 -3.34 -8.70
CA THR A 304 -21.16 -2.24 -8.11
C THR A 304 -22.66 -2.42 -8.34
N THR A 305 -23.06 -2.95 -9.51
CA THR A 305 -24.46 -3.29 -9.78
C THR A 305 -24.97 -4.35 -8.79
N LEU A 306 -24.18 -5.39 -8.53
CA LEU A 306 -24.53 -6.40 -7.52
C LEU A 306 -24.68 -5.78 -6.13
N LEU A 307 -23.77 -4.88 -5.71
CA LEU A 307 -23.92 -4.17 -4.44
C LEU A 307 -25.20 -3.32 -4.40
N ASN A 308 -25.51 -2.58 -5.46
CA ASN A 308 -26.71 -1.74 -5.54
C ASN A 308 -27.99 -2.58 -5.48
N ILE A 309 -28.01 -3.75 -6.09
CA ILE A 309 -29.12 -4.71 -5.99
C ILE A 309 -29.27 -5.20 -4.55
N LEU A 310 -28.16 -5.58 -3.88
CA LEU A 310 -28.17 -6.05 -2.51
C LEU A 310 -28.56 -4.95 -1.51
N LEU A 311 -28.23 -3.69 -1.77
CA LEU A 311 -28.65 -2.52 -1.01
C LEU A 311 -30.11 -2.12 -1.29
N GLY A 312 -30.74 -2.68 -2.33
CA GLY A 312 -32.12 -2.35 -2.74
C GLY A 312 -32.26 -1.02 -3.47
N THR A 313 -31.16 -0.40 -3.89
CA THR A 313 -31.15 0.84 -4.70
C THR A 313 -31.45 0.53 -6.17
N ASP A 314 -31.02 -0.62 -6.70
CA ASP A 314 -31.38 -1.14 -8.02
C ASP A 314 -32.44 -2.24 -7.85
N LYS A 315 -33.64 -2.03 -8.40
CA LYS A 315 -34.78 -2.95 -8.33
C LYS A 315 -35.09 -3.64 -9.67
N ASP A 316 -34.36 -3.30 -10.72
CA ASP A 316 -34.56 -3.86 -12.06
C ASP A 316 -33.72 -5.15 -12.24
N PHE A 317 -34.20 -6.26 -11.71
CA PHE A 317 -33.59 -7.59 -11.83
C PHE A 317 -34.65 -8.68 -11.80
N ALA A 318 -34.30 -9.88 -12.26
CA ALA A 318 -35.09 -11.09 -12.11
C ALA A 318 -34.49 -11.96 -11.01
N GLY A 319 -35.36 -12.71 -10.30
CA GLY A 319 -34.97 -13.54 -9.16
C GLY A 319 -35.41 -12.98 -7.82
N GLU A 320 -34.98 -13.58 -6.72
CA GLU A 320 -35.37 -13.21 -5.37
C GLU A 320 -34.15 -12.90 -4.50
N ILE A 321 -34.29 -11.85 -3.68
CA ILE A 321 -33.27 -11.45 -2.71
C ILE A 321 -33.92 -11.34 -1.35
N TYR A 322 -33.40 -12.11 -0.42
CA TYR A 322 -33.73 -12.00 0.98
C TYR A 322 -32.59 -11.26 1.69
N LEU A 323 -32.91 -10.10 2.24
CA LEU A 323 -32.05 -9.34 3.15
C LEU A 323 -32.72 -9.33 4.52
N ASN A 324 -31.98 -9.68 5.57
CA ASN A 324 -32.54 -9.67 6.93
C ASN A 324 -32.84 -8.23 7.35
N LYS A 325 -34.12 -7.91 7.51
CA LYS A 325 -34.62 -6.56 7.80
C LYS A 325 -34.21 -6.01 9.18
N ASN A 326 -33.80 -6.89 10.09
CA ASN A 326 -33.41 -6.51 11.45
C ASN A 326 -31.93 -6.14 11.55
N MET A 327 -31.16 -6.24 10.46
CA MET A 327 -29.76 -5.87 10.46
C MET A 327 -29.57 -4.37 10.27
N LYS A 328 -28.65 -3.81 11.04
CA LYS A 328 -28.11 -2.46 10.81
C LYS A 328 -27.04 -2.55 9.73
N ILE A 329 -27.28 -1.89 8.60
CA ILE A 329 -26.39 -1.90 7.44
C ILE A 329 -25.71 -0.55 7.32
N SER A 330 -24.39 -0.55 7.09
CA SER A 330 -23.63 0.65 6.76
C SER A 330 -22.82 0.44 5.49
N SER A 331 -22.83 1.43 4.60
CA SER A 331 -22.07 1.39 3.34
C SER A 331 -21.16 2.61 3.19
N LEU A 332 -19.97 2.42 2.65
CA LEU A 332 -18.98 3.50 2.45
C LEU A 332 -19.47 4.54 1.43
N SER A 333 -20.08 4.11 0.33
CA SER A 333 -20.60 4.99 -0.73
C SER A 333 -21.65 5.97 -0.21
N GLN A 334 -22.58 5.48 0.63
CA GLN A 334 -23.63 6.28 1.23
C GLN A 334 -23.06 7.43 2.07
N TYR A 335 -21.99 7.20 2.83
CA TYR A 335 -21.39 8.22 3.68
C TYR A 335 -20.55 9.24 2.88
N LEU A 336 -19.94 8.83 1.77
CA LEU A 336 -19.21 9.75 0.90
C LEU A 336 -20.12 10.80 0.28
N GLU A 337 -21.34 10.41 -0.10
CA GLU A 337 -22.35 11.30 -0.71
C GLU A 337 -22.92 12.32 0.29
N VAL A 338 -23.01 11.95 1.57
CA VAL A 338 -23.65 12.76 2.63
C VAL A 338 -22.62 13.47 3.52
N LEU A 339 -21.33 13.39 3.20
CA LEU A 339 -20.26 13.94 4.02
C LEU A 339 -20.37 15.48 4.11
N ASN A 340 -20.69 16.01 5.31
CA ASN A 340 -20.73 17.45 5.51
C ASN A 340 -19.30 18.03 5.57
N VAL A 341 -18.96 18.81 4.55
CA VAL A 341 -17.62 19.36 4.37
C VAL A 341 -17.28 20.54 5.29
N ASP A 342 -18.29 21.16 5.89
CA ASP A 342 -18.16 22.35 6.74
C ASP A 342 -18.06 22.01 8.25
N GLU A 343 -18.17 20.73 8.61
CA GLU A 343 -17.94 20.23 9.96
C GLU A 343 -16.48 19.83 10.17
N THR A 344 -16.04 19.85 11.43
CA THR A 344 -14.77 19.23 11.82
C THR A 344 -14.91 17.70 11.88
N ILE A 345 -13.79 16.99 11.83
CA ILE A 345 -13.77 15.52 11.98
C ILE A 345 -14.46 15.10 13.28
N LEU A 346 -14.18 15.82 14.37
CA LEU A 346 -14.72 15.49 15.68
C LEU A 346 -16.23 15.70 15.73
N GLU A 347 -16.74 16.85 15.27
CA GLU A 347 -18.18 17.15 15.20
C GLU A 347 -18.93 16.11 14.38
N TYR A 348 -18.41 15.73 13.21
CA TYR A 348 -18.99 14.70 12.36
C TYR A 348 -19.12 13.35 13.07
N LEU A 349 -18.11 12.95 13.86
CA LEU A 349 -18.11 11.67 14.56
C LEU A 349 -18.89 11.70 15.87
N LEU A 350 -19.09 12.86 16.51
CA LEU A 350 -19.95 12.99 17.67
C LEU A 350 -21.42 12.65 17.35
N SER A 351 -21.83 12.71 16.07
CA SER A 351 -23.16 12.23 15.63
C SER A 351 -23.39 10.73 15.87
N THR A 352 -22.35 9.94 16.17
CA THR A 352 -22.47 8.52 16.53
C THR A 352 -22.89 8.29 17.98
N ASN A 353 -23.02 9.35 18.80
CA ASN A 353 -23.28 9.32 20.23
C ASN A 353 -22.22 8.60 21.09
N GLU A 354 -21.04 8.35 20.52
CA GLU A 354 -19.93 7.79 21.27
C GLU A 354 -19.15 8.87 22.04
N PRO A 355 -18.58 8.56 23.21
CA PRO A 355 -17.77 9.50 23.97
C PRO A 355 -16.54 9.97 23.20
N GLU A 356 -16.15 11.25 23.34
CA GLU A 356 -15.02 11.86 22.63
C GLU A 356 -13.70 11.09 22.81
N ASN A 357 -13.43 10.57 23.99
CA ASN A 357 -12.23 9.77 24.26
C ASN A 357 -12.18 8.48 23.42
N ILE A 358 -13.32 7.85 23.17
CA ILE A 358 -13.47 6.68 22.30
C ILE A 358 -13.27 7.09 20.85
N ILE A 359 -13.91 8.17 20.39
CA ILE A 359 -13.74 8.71 19.03
C ILE A 359 -12.27 9.00 18.76
N ARG A 360 -11.57 9.70 19.68
CA ARG A 360 -10.14 10.00 19.55
C ARG A 360 -9.25 8.74 19.52
N LEU A 361 -9.62 7.69 20.26
CA LEU A 361 -8.92 6.40 20.24
C LEU A 361 -9.00 5.76 18.84
N TYR A 362 -10.21 5.71 18.26
CA TYR A 362 -10.43 5.14 16.92
C TYR A 362 -9.75 5.98 15.84
N LEU A 363 -9.88 7.32 15.88
CA LEU A 363 -9.16 8.22 14.97
C LEU A 363 -7.64 8.03 15.08
N GLY A 364 -7.14 7.88 16.30
CA GLY A 364 -5.72 7.58 16.53
C GLY A 364 -5.26 6.28 15.87
N SER A 365 -6.12 5.28 15.77
CA SER A 365 -5.84 4.01 15.11
C SER A 365 -5.70 4.12 13.59
N VAL A 366 -6.33 5.12 12.98
CA VAL A 366 -6.24 5.43 11.54
C VAL A 366 -5.35 6.65 11.25
N PHE A 367 -4.41 6.95 12.16
CA PHE A 367 -3.41 8.02 12.05
C PHE A 367 -3.95 9.47 12.03
N ILE A 368 -5.13 9.71 12.59
CA ILE A 368 -5.66 11.06 12.82
C ILE A 368 -5.53 11.36 14.32
N LYS A 369 -4.57 12.21 14.71
CA LYS A 369 -4.19 12.44 16.13
C LYS A 369 -4.06 13.92 16.46
N GLY A 370 -4.15 14.24 17.77
CA GLY A 370 -3.94 15.58 18.30
C GLY A 370 -4.93 16.59 17.71
N ASP A 371 -4.45 17.78 17.34
CA ASP A 371 -5.27 18.87 16.84
C ASP A 371 -5.87 18.62 15.45
N ARG A 372 -5.37 17.61 14.73
CA ARG A 372 -5.93 17.23 13.43
C ARG A 372 -7.39 16.78 13.50
N VAL A 373 -7.89 16.36 14.65
CA VAL A 373 -9.32 15.99 14.83
C VAL A 373 -10.24 17.20 14.67
N ASN A 374 -9.73 18.42 14.85
CA ASN A 374 -10.47 19.67 14.67
C ASN A 374 -10.35 20.25 13.25
N THR A 375 -9.72 19.52 12.33
CA THR A 375 -9.62 19.94 10.92
C THR A 375 -10.96 19.82 10.24
N LEU A 376 -11.34 20.84 9.45
CA LEU A 376 -12.54 20.79 8.61
C LEU A 376 -12.43 19.69 7.56
N ILE A 377 -13.51 18.96 7.33
CA ILE A 377 -13.56 17.82 6.41
C ILE A 377 -13.22 18.24 4.96
N ARG A 378 -13.58 19.46 4.55
CA ARG A 378 -13.22 19.98 3.22
C ARG A 378 -11.71 20.05 2.96
N ASN A 379 -10.90 20.20 4.02
CA ASN A 379 -9.44 20.32 3.93
C ASN A 379 -8.73 18.96 3.92
N LEU A 380 -9.47 17.86 4.01
CA LEU A 380 -8.95 16.51 4.02
C LEU A 380 -8.72 16.00 2.59
N SER A 381 -7.62 15.27 2.40
CA SER A 381 -7.44 14.44 1.21
C SER A 381 -8.52 13.35 1.13
N MET A 382 -8.74 12.79 -0.07
CA MET A 382 -9.74 11.72 -0.24
C MET A 382 -9.44 10.52 0.64
N GLY A 383 -8.17 10.12 0.77
CA GLY A 383 -7.77 9.03 1.67
C GLY A 383 -8.02 9.33 3.15
N GLU A 384 -7.90 10.58 3.59
CA GLU A 384 -8.25 10.98 4.96
C GLU A 384 -9.77 10.97 5.17
N LYS A 385 -10.54 11.44 4.19
CA LYS A 385 -12.01 11.34 4.21
C LYS A 385 -12.47 9.91 4.35
N CYS A 386 -11.94 8.99 3.56
CA CYS A 386 -12.25 7.56 3.68
C CYS A 386 -11.92 7.00 5.07
N ARG A 387 -10.80 7.40 5.69
CA ARG A 387 -10.45 6.98 7.06
C ARG A 387 -11.44 7.51 8.11
N VAL A 388 -11.89 8.74 7.97
CA VAL A 388 -12.91 9.33 8.86
C VAL A 388 -14.24 8.59 8.75
N ILE A 389 -14.71 8.37 7.51
CA ILE A 389 -15.96 7.63 7.26
C ILE A 389 -15.85 6.20 7.78
N PHE A 390 -14.72 5.54 7.54
CA PHE A 390 -14.48 4.19 8.04
C PHE A 390 -14.53 4.15 9.57
N THR A 391 -13.98 5.17 10.24
CA THR A 391 -14.08 5.32 11.69
C THR A 391 -15.54 5.46 12.13
N LYS A 392 -16.36 6.27 11.44
CA LYS A 392 -17.79 6.41 11.71
C LYS A 392 -18.53 5.08 11.59
N ILE A 393 -18.32 4.37 10.48
CA ILE A 393 -18.95 3.06 10.24
C ILE A 393 -18.65 2.09 11.40
N ILE A 394 -17.42 2.04 11.86
CA ILE A 394 -17.04 1.17 12.98
C ILE A 394 -17.66 1.61 14.30
N LEU A 395 -17.69 2.91 14.60
CA LEU A 395 -18.33 3.45 15.82
C LEU A 395 -19.82 3.19 15.86
N GLU A 396 -20.49 3.20 14.73
CA GLU A 396 -21.92 2.87 14.63
C GLU A 396 -22.23 1.40 14.88
N ASN A 397 -21.22 0.54 14.91
CA ASN A 397 -21.32 -0.89 15.18
C ASN A 397 -22.44 -1.59 14.37
N PRO A 398 -22.39 -1.60 13.02
CA PRO A 398 -23.39 -2.24 12.19
C PRO A 398 -23.28 -3.77 12.23
N ASP A 399 -24.34 -4.47 11.81
CA ASP A 399 -24.34 -5.93 11.64
C ASP A 399 -23.73 -6.35 10.30
N LEU A 400 -23.88 -5.50 9.26
CA LEU A 400 -23.35 -5.67 7.91
C LEU A 400 -22.66 -4.40 7.42
N ILE A 401 -21.40 -4.53 7.02
CA ILE A 401 -20.64 -3.48 6.35
C ILE A 401 -20.50 -3.81 4.86
N ILE A 402 -20.88 -2.87 4.01
CA ILE A 402 -20.72 -2.96 2.55
C ILE A 402 -19.73 -1.91 2.09
N LEU A 403 -18.65 -2.36 1.44
CA LEU A 403 -17.53 -1.53 1.02
C LEU A 403 -17.28 -1.72 -0.48
N ASP A 404 -17.33 -0.62 -1.23
CA ASP A 404 -16.93 -0.59 -2.65
C ASP A 404 -15.60 0.16 -2.77
N GLU A 405 -14.52 -0.55 -3.12
CA GLU A 405 -13.15 -0.06 -3.27
C GLU A 405 -12.66 0.85 -2.11
N PRO A 406 -12.75 0.39 -0.84
CA PRO A 406 -12.51 1.25 0.33
C PRO A 406 -11.06 1.70 0.49
N THR A 407 -10.12 1.05 -0.17
CA THR A 407 -8.68 1.32 -0.06
C THR A 407 -8.13 2.20 -1.17
N ASN A 408 -8.97 2.62 -2.13
CA ASN A 408 -8.55 3.58 -3.14
C ASN A 408 -8.09 4.88 -2.45
N TYR A 409 -7.01 5.47 -2.96
CA TYR A 409 -6.38 6.70 -2.42
C TYR A 409 -5.71 6.56 -1.04
N MET A 410 -5.63 5.36 -0.46
CA MET A 410 -4.96 5.11 0.82
C MET A 410 -3.52 4.66 0.60
N ASP A 411 -2.59 5.16 1.42
CA ASP A 411 -1.23 4.63 1.48
C ASP A 411 -1.19 3.23 2.11
N ILE A 412 -0.07 2.55 1.93
CA ILE A 412 0.11 1.16 2.39
C ILE A 412 -0.18 1.00 3.89
N LEU A 413 0.27 1.94 4.72
CA LEU A 413 0.06 1.89 6.17
C LEU A 413 -1.42 2.06 6.54
N SER A 414 -2.12 2.97 5.87
CA SER A 414 -3.56 3.16 6.07
C SER A 414 -4.37 1.94 5.61
N LYS A 415 -4.01 1.33 4.47
CA LYS A 415 -4.60 0.08 3.98
C LYS A 415 -4.45 -1.05 5.00
N GLU A 416 -3.25 -1.19 5.58
CA GLU A 416 -2.98 -2.19 6.61
C GLU A 416 -3.85 -2.00 7.85
N ARG A 417 -4.03 -0.74 8.30
CA ARG A 417 -4.88 -0.44 9.44
C ARG A 417 -6.34 -0.76 9.19
N VAL A 418 -6.86 -0.38 8.04
CA VAL A 418 -8.23 -0.72 7.62
C VAL A 418 -8.40 -2.24 7.55
N SER A 419 -7.44 -2.97 6.98
CA SER A 419 -7.46 -4.44 6.92
C SER A 419 -7.52 -5.06 8.31
N LEU A 420 -6.70 -4.58 9.27
CA LEU A 420 -6.71 -5.08 10.65
C LEU A 420 -8.02 -4.77 11.38
N LEU A 421 -8.62 -3.59 11.15
CA LEU A 421 -9.91 -3.23 11.71
C LEU A 421 -11.01 -4.14 11.18
N LEU A 422 -11.08 -4.34 9.86
CA LEU A 422 -12.06 -5.25 9.24
C LEU A 422 -11.85 -6.71 9.65
N LYS A 423 -10.60 -7.15 9.81
CA LYS A 423 -10.30 -8.50 10.30
C LYS A 423 -10.83 -8.74 11.72
N LYS A 424 -10.73 -7.73 12.58
CA LYS A 424 -11.23 -7.79 13.98
C LYS A 424 -12.74 -7.58 14.11
N PHE A 425 -13.38 -6.99 13.11
CA PHE A 425 -14.82 -6.78 13.11
C PHE A 425 -15.55 -8.12 13.16
N THR A 426 -16.53 -8.27 14.05
CA THR A 426 -17.26 -9.53 14.30
C THR A 426 -18.49 -9.71 13.41
N GLY A 427 -19.02 -8.61 12.85
CA GLY A 427 -20.16 -8.63 11.94
C GLY A 427 -19.82 -9.11 10.53
N THR A 428 -20.79 -9.08 9.66
CA THR A 428 -20.69 -9.47 8.26
C THR A 428 -20.01 -8.36 7.45
N VAL A 429 -19.10 -8.70 6.56
CA VAL A 429 -18.44 -7.76 5.65
C VAL A 429 -18.65 -8.21 4.21
N LEU A 430 -19.12 -7.30 3.37
CA LEU A 430 -19.19 -7.46 1.94
C LEU A 430 -18.26 -6.43 1.27
N LEU A 431 -17.20 -6.90 0.65
CA LEU A 431 -16.09 -6.08 0.19
C LEU A 431 -15.86 -6.27 -1.31
N VAL A 432 -16.08 -5.22 -2.10
CA VAL A 432 -15.57 -5.15 -3.48
C VAL A 432 -14.20 -4.52 -3.43
N SER A 433 -13.19 -5.19 -3.94
CA SER A 433 -11.84 -4.63 -4.06
C SER A 433 -10.98 -5.34 -5.11
N HIS A 434 -10.05 -4.59 -5.68
CA HIS A 434 -8.94 -5.11 -6.49
C HIS A 434 -7.66 -5.33 -5.65
N ASP A 435 -7.67 -4.91 -4.39
CA ASP A 435 -6.55 -5.10 -3.46
C ASP A 435 -6.50 -6.55 -2.95
N ARG A 436 -5.59 -7.34 -3.53
CA ARG A 436 -5.39 -8.76 -3.19
C ARG A 436 -5.02 -8.95 -1.71
N HIS A 437 -4.23 -8.00 -1.16
CA HIS A 437 -3.82 -8.05 0.24
C HIS A 437 -5.01 -7.84 1.18
N LEU A 438 -5.85 -6.85 0.90
CA LEU A 438 -7.05 -6.60 1.69
C LEU A 438 -7.98 -7.82 1.68
N ILE A 439 -8.28 -8.36 0.51
CA ILE A 439 -9.18 -9.52 0.38
C ILE A 439 -8.60 -10.74 1.09
N SER A 440 -7.32 -11.08 0.89
CA SER A 440 -6.70 -12.25 1.53
C SER A 440 -6.58 -12.11 3.05
N THR A 441 -6.40 -10.88 3.57
CA THR A 441 -6.26 -10.62 5.00
C THR A 441 -7.59 -10.64 5.74
N VAL A 442 -8.65 -10.13 5.11
CA VAL A 442 -9.96 -9.90 5.72
C VAL A 442 -10.94 -11.02 5.42
N CYS A 443 -11.03 -11.46 4.16
CA CYS A 443 -12.10 -12.33 3.70
C CYS A 443 -11.81 -13.81 3.98
N ASN A 444 -12.86 -14.56 4.32
CA ASN A 444 -12.88 -16.03 4.40
C ASN A 444 -13.61 -16.65 3.20
N ARG A 445 -14.13 -15.79 2.31
CA ARG A 445 -14.91 -16.20 1.15
C ARG A 445 -14.75 -15.20 0.02
N VAL A 446 -14.71 -15.69 -1.22
CA VAL A 446 -14.59 -14.86 -2.42
C VAL A 446 -15.67 -15.24 -3.42
N LEU A 447 -16.43 -14.24 -3.88
CA LEU A 447 -17.37 -14.33 -4.98
C LEU A 447 -16.73 -13.74 -6.23
N LYS A 448 -16.32 -14.58 -7.18
CA LYS A 448 -15.74 -14.14 -8.45
C LYS A 448 -16.81 -14.04 -9.52
N ILE A 449 -16.97 -12.83 -10.09
CA ILE A 449 -17.86 -12.61 -11.24
C ILE A 449 -17.05 -12.88 -12.51
N GLU A 450 -17.44 -13.94 -13.24
CA GLU A 450 -16.75 -14.36 -14.45
C GLU A 450 -17.74 -15.02 -15.42
N ASN A 451 -17.69 -14.66 -16.71
CA ASN A 451 -18.55 -15.25 -17.74
C ASN A 451 -20.06 -15.23 -17.39
N ASN A 452 -20.55 -14.10 -16.87
CA ASN A 452 -21.93 -13.90 -16.43
C ASN A 452 -22.42 -14.84 -15.31
N LYS A 453 -21.48 -15.49 -14.60
CA LYS A 453 -21.73 -16.34 -13.44
C LYS A 453 -20.96 -15.85 -12.23
N ILE A 454 -21.39 -16.28 -11.06
CA ILE A 454 -20.64 -16.03 -9.82
C ILE A 454 -20.09 -17.37 -9.34
N VAL A 455 -18.76 -17.45 -9.29
CA VAL A 455 -18.02 -18.57 -8.70
C VAL A 455 -17.78 -18.26 -7.24
N ASN A 456 -18.20 -19.16 -6.38
CA ASN A 456 -18.06 -19.04 -4.94
C ASN A 456 -16.87 -19.88 -4.46
N PHE A 457 -15.90 -19.22 -3.83
CA PHE A 457 -14.72 -19.85 -3.22
C PHE A 457 -14.71 -19.57 -1.72
N VAL A 458 -14.52 -20.61 -0.91
CA VAL A 458 -14.39 -20.51 0.55
C VAL A 458 -13.02 -21.05 0.92
N GLY A 459 -12.26 -20.30 1.72
CA GLY A 459 -10.93 -20.69 2.11
C GLY A 459 -10.30 -19.74 3.13
N ASN A 460 -9.21 -20.20 3.74
CA ASN A 460 -8.38 -19.37 4.61
C ASN A 460 -7.49 -18.41 3.80
N GLN A 461 -6.72 -17.56 4.50
CA GLN A 461 -5.84 -16.55 3.87
C GLN A 461 -4.89 -17.15 2.82
N ASP A 462 -4.23 -18.26 3.14
CA ASP A 462 -3.27 -18.91 2.23
C ASP A 462 -3.95 -19.50 0.99
N GLU A 463 -5.15 -20.04 1.15
CA GLU A 463 -5.96 -20.59 0.07
C GLU A 463 -6.47 -19.48 -0.86
N ILE A 464 -6.87 -18.34 -0.30
CA ILE A 464 -7.27 -17.16 -1.09
C ILE A 464 -6.06 -16.58 -1.85
N ILE A 465 -4.88 -16.51 -1.23
CA ILE A 465 -3.65 -16.11 -1.93
C ILE A 465 -3.35 -17.07 -3.09
N LYS A 466 -3.44 -18.37 -2.86
CA LYS A 466 -3.27 -19.38 -3.91
C LYS A 466 -4.34 -19.23 -5.00
N PHE A 467 -5.59 -18.93 -4.64
CA PHE A 467 -6.66 -18.67 -5.60
C PHE A 467 -6.32 -17.49 -6.54
N PHE A 468 -5.69 -16.43 -6.04
CA PHE A 468 -5.19 -15.34 -6.88
C PHE A 468 -3.99 -15.75 -7.75
N ALA A 469 -3.15 -16.67 -7.27
CA ALA A 469 -1.98 -17.18 -8.00
C ALA A 469 -2.34 -18.26 -9.02
N TYR A 470 -3.45 -19.00 -8.81
CA TYR A 470 -3.86 -20.09 -9.70
C TYR A 470 -4.37 -19.50 -11.02
N LYS A 471 -3.69 -19.86 -12.12
CA LYS A 471 -4.17 -19.57 -13.47
C LYS A 471 -5.50 -20.28 -13.68
N ASN A 472 -6.57 -19.53 -13.88
CA ASN A 472 -7.89 -20.05 -14.19
C ASN A 472 -7.83 -21.07 -15.33
N VAL A 473 -8.65 -22.13 -15.23
CA VAL A 473 -8.91 -23.03 -16.37
C VAL A 473 -9.58 -22.19 -17.46
N LYS A 474 -8.86 -22.00 -18.55
CA LYS A 474 -9.13 -20.99 -19.57
C LYS A 474 -10.36 -21.34 -20.40
N SER A 475 -11.30 -20.41 -20.47
CA SER A 475 -12.34 -20.42 -21.51
C SER A 475 -11.77 -20.02 -22.89
N LYS A 476 -12.48 -20.32 -23.99
CA LYS A 476 -12.04 -19.87 -25.33
C LYS A 476 -11.90 -18.34 -25.43
N GLY A 477 -12.75 -17.57 -24.75
CA GLY A 477 -12.69 -16.11 -24.71
C GLY A 477 -11.49 -15.57 -23.96
N ASP A 478 -11.06 -16.24 -22.87
CA ASP A 478 -9.88 -15.87 -22.10
C ASP A 478 -8.59 -16.12 -22.88
N LYS A 479 -8.54 -17.19 -23.68
CA LYS A 479 -7.40 -17.47 -24.59
C LYS A 479 -7.22 -16.39 -25.64
N LEU A 480 -8.32 -15.86 -26.20
CA LEU A 480 -8.27 -14.76 -27.16
C LEU A 480 -7.77 -13.46 -26.55
N LYS A 481 -8.20 -13.16 -25.31
CA LYS A 481 -7.78 -11.98 -24.56
C LYS A 481 -6.32 -12.08 -24.16
N GLU A 482 -5.88 -13.25 -23.67
CA GLU A 482 -4.47 -13.53 -23.35
C GLU A 482 -3.55 -13.48 -24.58
N ASN A 483 -3.99 -14.04 -25.71
CA ASN A 483 -3.24 -13.94 -26.96
C ASN A 483 -3.09 -12.49 -27.43
N LYS A 484 -4.12 -11.65 -27.25
CA LYS A 484 -4.02 -10.21 -27.53
C LYS A 484 -3.05 -9.50 -26.59
N ASP A 485 -3.11 -9.80 -25.29
CA ASP A 485 -2.22 -9.23 -24.28
C ASP A 485 -0.76 -9.68 -24.50
N GLU A 486 -0.53 -10.97 -24.84
CA GLU A 486 0.79 -11.50 -25.19
C GLU A 486 1.33 -10.83 -26.49
N LEU A 487 0.47 -10.65 -27.49
CA LEU A 487 0.83 -9.97 -28.74
C LEU A 487 1.26 -8.53 -28.48
N LEU A 488 0.57 -7.80 -27.63
CA LEU A 488 0.91 -6.43 -27.26
C LEU A 488 2.25 -6.36 -26.54
N ILE A 489 2.52 -7.26 -25.60
CA ILE A 489 3.80 -7.35 -24.88
C ILE A 489 4.96 -7.62 -25.87
N LEU A 490 4.77 -8.59 -26.77
CA LEU A 490 5.77 -8.93 -27.77
C LEU A 490 6.04 -7.80 -28.77
N GLN A 491 5.00 -7.06 -29.17
CA GLN A 491 5.14 -5.88 -30.02
C GLN A 491 5.92 -4.76 -29.33
N CYS A 492 5.65 -4.51 -28.02
CA CYS A 492 6.44 -3.58 -27.22
C CYS A 492 7.93 -3.95 -27.20
N ARG A 493 8.24 -5.22 -26.95
CA ARG A 493 9.61 -5.68 -26.89
C ARG A 493 10.31 -5.60 -28.24
N LEU A 494 9.60 -5.91 -29.32
CA LEU A 494 10.11 -5.81 -30.69
C LEU A 494 10.46 -4.37 -31.07
N SER A 495 9.62 -3.39 -30.69
CA SER A 495 9.89 -1.97 -30.92
C SER A 495 11.14 -1.51 -30.14
N GLN A 496 11.34 -1.96 -28.91
CA GLN A 496 12.53 -1.66 -28.13
C GLN A 496 13.80 -2.25 -28.74
N LEU A 497 13.75 -3.51 -29.18
CA LEU A 497 14.87 -4.17 -29.83
C LEU A 497 15.24 -3.48 -31.16
N SER A 498 14.26 -3.06 -31.94
CA SER A 498 14.47 -2.28 -33.16
C SER A 498 15.25 -0.98 -32.85
N GLY A 499 14.82 -0.22 -31.83
CA GLY A 499 15.52 0.99 -31.41
C GLY A 499 16.93 0.74 -30.86
N LEU A 500 17.19 -0.43 -30.25
CA LEU A 500 18.52 -0.80 -29.77
C LEU A 500 19.42 -1.23 -30.93
N LEU A 501 18.91 -1.96 -31.91
CA LEU A 501 19.64 -2.41 -33.09
C LEU A 501 20.08 -1.26 -34.04
N ASP A 502 19.32 -0.15 -34.02
CA ASP A 502 19.68 1.08 -34.76
C ASP A 502 20.86 1.84 -34.12
N ASN A 503 21.29 1.46 -32.93
CA ASN A 503 22.42 2.10 -32.26
C ASN A 503 23.78 1.61 -32.81
N LYS A 504 24.48 2.47 -33.56
CA LYS A 504 25.76 2.19 -34.19
C LYS A 504 26.95 1.94 -33.24
N LEU A 505 26.75 2.13 -31.92
CA LEU A 505 27.80 1.98 -30.88
C LEU A 505 27.70 0.67 -30.11
N LEU A 506 26.86 -0.27 -30.54
CA LEU A 506 26.71 -1.57 -29.86
C LEU A 506 27.86 -2.51 -30.27
N GLU A 507 28.40 -3.22 -29.28
CA GLU A 507 29.36 -4.31 -29.49
C GLU A 507 28.71 -5.44 -30.31
N ASP A 508 29.45 -6.04 -31.24
CA ASP A 508 28.93 -7.04 -32.19
C ASP A 508 28.28 -8.25 -31.47
N ASN A 509 28.84 -8.72 -30.36
CA ASN A 509 28.29 -9.82 -29.57
C ASN A 509 26.89 -9.52 -29.01
N ILE A 510 26.66 -8.28 -28.52
CA ILE A 510 25.37 -7.84 -27.96
C ILE A 510 24.36 -7.64 -29.09
N LYS A 511 24.81 -7.17 -30.24
CA LYS A 511 24.00 -7.00 -31.43
C LYS A 511 23.44 -8.32 -31.94
N GLU A 512 24.31 -9.36 -32.03
CA GLU A 512 23.87 -10.71 -32.41
C GLU A 512 22.84 -11.30 -31.43
N GLU A 513 22.97 -11.05 -30.13
CA GLU A 513 22.01 -11.51 -29.13
C GLU A 513 20.64 -10.83 -29.33
N TYR A 514 20.61 -9.51 -29.55
CA TYR A 514 19.39 -8.77 -29.83
C TYR A 514 18.75 -9.16 -31.15
N GLU A 515 19.51 -9.44 -32.19
CA GLU A 515 19.00 -9.95 -33.47
C GLU A 515 18.33 -11.32 -33.32
N ARG A 516 18.92 -12.23 -32.54
CA ARG A 516 18.34 -13.55 -32.24
C ARG A 516 17.04 -13.41 -31.46
N GLU A 517 17.01 -12.53 -30.43
CA GLU A 517 15.79 -12.24 -29.67
C GLU A 517 14.70 -11.64 -30.56
N PHE A 518 15.04 -10.67 -31.42
CA PHE A 518 14.14 -10.05 -32.39
C PHE A 518 13.47 -11.09 -33.30
N LEU A 519 14.26 -11.98 -33.90
CA LEU A 519 13.75 -13.04 -34.77
C LEU A 519 12.83 -14.02 -34.02
N THR A 520 13.18 -14.34 -32.79
CA THR A 520 12.37 -15.22 -31.93
C THR A 520 11.00 -14.61 -31.63
N ILE A 521 10.98 -13.32 -31.30
CA ILE A 521 9.74 -12.57 -31.04
C ILE A 521 8.89 -12.46 -32.32
N CYS A 522 9.49 -12.19 -33.48
CA CYS A 522 8.78 -12.15 -34.75
C CYS A 522 8.08 -13.48 -35.07
N ARG A 523 8.75 -14.62 -34.86
CA ARG A 523 8.14 -15.95 -35.01
C ARG A 523 6.97 -16.15 -34.07
N ARG A 524 7.14 -15.78 -32.80
CA ARG A 524 6.09 -15.93 -31.79
C ARG A 524 4.86 -15.07 -32.10
N ILE A 525 5.05 -13.84 -32.57
CA ILE A 525 3.97 -12.97 -33.03
C ILE A 525 3.18 -13.61 -34.20
N SER A 526 3.88 -14.22 -35.16
CA SER A 526 3.25 -14.91 -36.27
C SER A 526 2.42 -16.11 -35.79
N GLU A 527 2.96 -16.95 -34.91
CA GLU A 527 2.25 -18.08 -34.32
C GLU A 527 0.95 -17.67 -33.59
N ILE A 528 0.99 -16.55 -32.85
CA ILE A 528 -0.19 -16.05 -32.12
C ILE A 528 -1.24 -15.52 -33.10
N LYS A 529 -0.82 -14.81 -34.16
CA LYS A 529 -1.74 -14.33 -35.21
C LYS A 529 -2.42 -15.49 -35.94
N ASP A 530 -1.67 -16.54 -36.26
CA ASP A 530 -2.21 -17.74 -36.89
C ASP A 530 -3.17 -18.51 -35.98
N LYS A 531 -2.88 -18.59 -34.69
CA LYS A 531 -3.81 -19.16 -33.69
C LYS A 531 -5.08 -18.36 -33.55
N ASN A 532 -4.99 -17.03 -33.57
CA ASN A 532 -6.18 -16.15 -33.46
C ASN A 532 -7.04 -16.20 -34.71
N SER A 533 -6.47 -16.49 -35.89
CA SER A 533 -7.24 -16.68 -37.14
C SER A 533 -7.99 -18.01 -37.20
N LYS A 534 -7.59 -19.01 -36.37
CA LYS A 534 -8.19 -20.34 -36.28
C LYS A 534 -9.19 -20.53 -35.13
N LEU A 535 -9.30 -19.54 -34.23
CA LEU A 535 -10.23 -19.49 -33.08
C LEU A 535 -11.48 -18.68 -33.39
#